data_9eb92716d7e576ee122e189b66f36720
#
_entry.id   9eb92716d7e576ee122e189b66f36720
#
_cell.length_a   1.000
_cell.length_b   1.000
_cell.length_c   1.000
_cell.angle_alpha   90.00
_cell.angle_beta   90.00
_cell.angle_gamma   90.00
#
_symmetry.space_group_name_H-M   'P 1'
#
loop_
_entity.id
_entity.type
_entity.pdbx_description
1 polymer ?
#
loop_
_entity_poly.entity_id
_entity_poly.type
_entity_poly.pdbx_seq_one_letter_code
_entity_poly.pdbx_strand_id
1 'polypeptide(L)'
;MKKIVAIALLMMFTLMVNAQERKFSPEKFNADMEAFITKEANLTPQEASKLFPLMREMREKQRPLYAKMHRIGPNKPADDAACKQAITEYDKLNVELRQLESTYHQKMMQQIPASKVFDVLRAEHRFHRQAMRGMRKGRPQ
;
A
#
# COMPACT_ATOMS: atom_id res chain seq x y z
N MET A 1 17.88 -37.31 -35.62
CA MET A 1 17.18 -36.04 -35.83
C MET A 1 15.87 -35.93 -35.02
N LYS A 2 15.00 -36.94 -34.97
CA LYS A 2 13.73 -36.89 -34.23
C LYS A 2 13.90 -36.69 -32.70
N LYS A 3 14.98 -37.21 -32.10
CA LYS A 3 15.28 -37.06 -30.68
C LYS A 3 15.79 -35.65 -30.29
N ILE A 4 16.50 -34.99 -31.21
CA ILE A 4 17.02 -33.62 -30.99
C ILE A 4 15.90 -32.59 -31.08
N VAL A 5 14.94 -32.80 -31.99
CA VAL A 5 13.74 -31.92 -32.11
C VAL A 5 12.85 -32.02 -30.87
N ALA A 6 12.70 -33.20 -30.27
CA ALA A 6 11.92 -33.40 -29.05
C ALA A 6 12.55 -32.69 -27.82
N ILE A 7 13.89 -32.69 -27.73
CA ILE A 7 14.62 -32.01 -26.65
C ILE A 7 14.54 -30.48 -26.81
N ALA A 8 14.63 -29.99 -28.06
CA ALA A 8 14.47 -28.55 -28.33
C ALA A 8 13.05 -28.05 -28.03
N LEU A 9 12.02 -28.86 -28.32
CA LEU A 9 10.62 -28.52 -27.96
C LEU A 9 10.39 -28.56 -26.46
N LEU A 10 11.04 -29.46 -25.72
CA LEU A 10 10.94 -29.53 -24.25
C LEU A 10 11.62 -28.32 -23.58
N MET A 11 12.76 -27.84 -24.12
CA MET A 11 13.44 -26.64 -23.63
C MET A 11 12.69 -25.35 -23.94
N MET A 12 11.93 -25.28 -25.04
CA MET A 12 11.04 -24.11 -25.30
C MET A 12 9.87 -24.03 -24.35
N PHE A 13 9.37 -25.16 -23.87
CA PHE A 13 8.24 -25.16 -22.89
C PHE A 13 8.65 -24.70 -21.49
N THR A 14 9.92 -24.89 -21.11
CA THR A 14 10.42 -24.44 -19.80
C THR A 14 10.68 -22.93 -19.72
N LEU A 15 10.80 -22.23 -20.85
CA LEU A 15 10.98 -20.78 -20.88
C LEU A 15 9.65 -20.00 -20.83
N MET A 16 8.51 -20.65 -21.07
CA MET A 16 7.19 -20.00 -20.98
C MET A 16 6.58 -19.95 -19.58
N VAL A 17 7.16 -20.64 -18.58
CA VAL A 17 6.58 -20.73 -17.23
C VAL A 17 6.96 -19.53 -16.34
N ASN A 18 7.87 -18.65 -16.77
CA ASN A 18 8.32 -17.52 -15.95
C ASN A 18 7.65 -16.17 -16.26
N ALA A 19 6.68 -16.13 -17.16
CA ALA A 19 5.83 -14.96 -17.37
C ALA A 19 4.56 -15.04 -16.52
N GLN A 20 4.68 -15.45 -15.26
CA GLN A 20 3.61 -15.26 -14.31
C GLN A 20 3.55 -13.75 -14.02
N GLU A 21 2.56 -13.08 -14.61
CA GLU A 21 2.18 -11.73 -14.23
C GLU A 21 2.22 -11.66 -12.70
N ARG A 22 3.06 -10.81 -12.16
CA ARG A 22 3.11 -10.55 -10.72
C ARG A 22 1.82 -9.84 -10.35
N LYS A 23 0.74 -10.62 -10.19
CA LYS A 23 -0.52 -10.12 -9.67
C LYS A 23 -0.22 -9.46 -8.33
N PHE A 24 -0.65 -8.22 -8.18
CA PHE A 24 -0.53 -7.51 -6.92
C PHE A 24 -1.24 -8.32 -5.82
N SER A 25 -0.50 -8.74 -4.80
CA SER A 25 -1.04 -9.40 -3.61
C SER A 25 -1.01 -8.41 -2.45
N PRO A 26 -2.18 -7.98 -1.96
CA PRO A 26 -2.29 -7.11 -0.79
C PRO A 26 -1.63 -7.71 0.45
N GLU A 27 -1.74 -9.03 0.64
CA GLU A 27 -1.15 -9.75 1.77
C GLU A 27 0.37 -9.68 1.72
N LYS A 28 0.96 -9.96 0.55
CA LYS A 28 2.40 -9.86 0.34
C LYS A 28 2.88 -8.42 0.52
N PHE A 29 2.16 -7.45 -0.02
CA PHE A 29 2.50 -6.03 0.13
C PHE A 29 2.52 -5.61 1.59
N ASN A 30 1.53 -6.04 2.39
CA ASN A 30 1.47 -5.76 3.82
C ASN A 30 2.62 -6.44 4.57
N ALA A 31 2.92 -7.69 4.27
CA ALA A 31 4.03 -8.42 4.88
C ALA A 31 5.39 -7.76 4.57
N ASP A 32 5.63 -7.38 3.32
CA ASP A 32 6.84 -6.68 2.90
C ASP A 32 6.98 -5.32 3.60
N MET A 33 5.87 -4.58 3.76
CA MET A 33 5.84 -3.31 4.47
C MET A 33 6.13 -3.48 5.97
N GLU A 34 5.51 -4.45 6.64
CA GLU A 34 5.75 -4.72 8.06
C GLU A 34 7.21 -5.15 8.31
N ALA A 35 7.78 -5.98 7.44
CA ALA A 35 9.19 -6.37 7.50
C ALA A 35 10.12 -5.16 7.30
N PHE A 36 9.81 -4.30 6.34
CA PHE A 36 10.56 -3.08 6.08
C PHE A 36 10.52 -2.11 7.28
N ILE A 37 9.31 -1.85 7.83
CA ILE A 37 9.13 -0.99 9.01
C ILE A 37 9.86 -1.55 10.21
N THR A 38 9.76 -2.86 10.47
CA THR A 38 10.47 -3.52 11.59
C THR A 38 11.96 -3.25 11.53
N LYS A 39 12.56 -3.40 10.34
CA LYS A 39 13.98 -3.16 10.11
C LYS A 39 14.36 -1.68 10.27
N GLU A 40 13.64 -0.80 9.59
CA GLU A 40 13.98 0.64 9.53
C GLU A 40 13.77 1.38 10.85
N ALA A 41 12.73 1.01 11.61
CA ALA A 41 12.44 1.57 12.93
C ALA A 41 13.10 0.78 14.06
N ASN A 42 13.84 -0.29 13.74
CA ASN A 42 14.50 -1.17 14.71
C ASN A 42 13.53 -1.60 15.83
N LEU A 43 12.37 -2.17 15.42
CA LEU A 43 11.35 -2.63 16.35
C LEU A 43 11.73 -3.97 16.98
N THR A 44 11.52 -4.08 18.28
CA THR A 44 11.55 -5.39 18.95
C THR A 44 10.33 -6.22 18.57
N PRO A 45 10.36 -7.55 18.69
CA PRO A 45 9.18 -8.39 18.46
C PRO A 45 7.97 -7.99 19.30
N GLN A 46 8.19 -7.52 20.54
CA GLN A 46 7.12 -7.06 21.42
C GLN A 46 6.50 -5.74 20.92
N GLU A 47 7.31 -4.77 20.47
CA GLU A 47 6.82 -3.53 19.89
C GLU A 47 6.05 -3.80 18.60
N ALA A 48 6.57 -4.63 17.71
CA ALA A 48 5.93 -5.03 16.47
C ALA A 48 4.56 -5.70 16.71
N SER A 49 4.47 -6.61 17.67
CA SER A 49 3.22 -7.31 18.02
C SER A 49 2.11 -6.39 18.53
N LYS A 50 2.47 -5.28 19.18
CA LYS A 50 1.51 -4.27 19.65
C LYS A 50 1.12 -3.28 18.56
N LEU A 51 2.06 -2.94 17.67
CA LEU A 51 1.92 -1.89 16.68
C LEU A 51 1.15 -2.34 15.43
N PHE A 52 1.56 -3.47 14.81
CA PHE A 52 1.00 -3.86 13.50
C PHE A 52 -0.49 -4.18 13.51
N PRO A 53 -1.12 -4.72 14.58
CA PRO A 53 -2.57 -4.83 14.62
C PRO A 53 -3.28 -3.48 14.52
N LEU A 54 -2.76 -2.42 15.18
CA LEU A 54 -3.31 -1.06 15.10
C LEU A 54 -3.15 -0.47 13.71
N MET A 55 -1.99 -0.68 13.07
CA MET A 55 -1.76 -0.21 11.70
C MET A 55 -2.69 -0.92 10.70
N ARG A 56 -2.92 -2.23 10.85
CA ARG A 56 -3.87 -2.98 10.01
C ARG A 56 -5.30 -2.49 10.19
N GLU A 57 -5.74 -2.30 11.43
CA GLU A 57 -7.07 -1.76 11.72
C GLU A 57 -7.26 -0.36 11.14
N MET A 58 -6.27 0.52 11.27
CA MET A 58 -6.28 1.85 10.67
C MET A 58 -6.48 1.76 9.15
N ARG A 59 -5.70 0.95 8.46
CA ARG A 59 -5.80 0.76 7.00
C ARG A 59 -7.16 0.21 6.57
N GLU A 60 -7.73 -0.73 7.32
CA GLU A 60 -9.07 -1.24 7.03
C GLU A 60 -10.13 -0.14 7.10
N LYS A 61 -10.03 0.75 8.09
CA LYS A 61 -10.95 1.89 8.23
C LYS A 61 -10.69 3.00 7.20
N GLN A 62 -9.46 3.17 6.73
CA GLN A 62 -9.11 4.11 5.65
C GLN A 62 -9.64 3.65 4.28
N ARG A 63 -9.73 2.34 4.04
CA ARG A 63 -10.10 1.76 2.74
C ARG A 63 -11.41 2.32 2.18
N PRO A 64 -12.54 2.38 2.91
CA PRO A 64 -13.79 2.94 2.37
C PRO A 64 -13.69 4.45 2.10
N LEU A 65 -12.88 5.20 2.86
CA LEU A 65 -12.67 6.63 2.63
C LEU A 65 -11.90 6.86 1.33
N TYR A 66 -10.81 6.14 1.10
CA TYR A 66 -10.08 6.18 -0.17
C TYR A 66 -10.95 5.74 -1.35
N ALA A 67 -11.79 4.72 -1.19
CA ALA A 67 -12.70 4.27 -2.23
C ALA A 67 -13.74 5.35 -2.62
N LYS A 68 -14.23 6.13 -1.64
CA LYS A 68 -15.13 7.27 -1.90
C LYS A 68 -14.37 8.40 -2.62
N MET A 69 -13.19 8.77 -2.14
CA MET A 69 -12.34 9.80 -2.76
C MET A 69 -12.00 9.44 -4.21
N HIS A 70 -11.68 8.18 -4.47
CA HIS A 70 -11.34 7.71 -5.80
C HIS A 70 -12.52 7.77 -6.79
N ARG A 71 -13.76 7.67 -6.31
CA ARG A 71 -14.97 7.84 -7.14
C ARG A 71 -15.24 9.29 -7.52
N ILE A 72 -14.84 10.24 -6.68
CA ILE A 72 -15.02 11.69 -6.94
C ILE A 72 -14.04 12.17 -8.02
N GLY A 73 -12.80 11.63 -8.07
CA GLY A 73 -11.70 12.20 -8.83
C GLY A 73 -11.64 12.00 -10.35
N PRO A 74 -12.16 10.88 -10.95
CA PRO A 74 -11.81 10.55 -12.33
C PRO A 74 -12.46 11.44 -13.40
N ASN A 75 -13.66 11.96 -13.15
CA ASN A 75 -14.42 12.73 -14.14
C ASN A 75 -14.84 14.08 -13.59
N LYS A 76 -14.59 15.14 -14.36
CA LYS A 76 -15.10 16.47 -14.03
C LYS A 76 -16.63 16.44 -14.07
N PRO A 77 -17.33 16.87 -13.00
CA PRO A 77 -18.79 17.01 -13.00
C PRO A 77 -19.29 17.98 -14.09
N ALA A 78 -20.57 17.82 -14.47
CA ALA A 78 -21.15 18.48 -15.63
C ALA A 78 -21.30 20.01 -15.47
N ASP A 79 -21.57 20.47 -14.25
CA ASP A 79 -21.85 21.90 -13.97
C ASP A 79 -21.10 22.38 -12.71
N ASP A 80 -21.15 23.69 -12.47
CA ASP A 80 -20.43 24.35 -11.38
C ASP A 80 -20.95 23.93 -10.00
N ALA A 81 -22.25 23.72 -9.85
CA ALA A 81 -22.84 23.29 -8.57
C ALA A 81 -22.38 21.88 -8.20
N ALA A 82 -22.36 20.96 -9.16
CA ALA A 82 -21.84 19.60 -8.97
C ALA A 82 -20.33 19.60 -8.71
N CYS A 83 -19.55 20.47 -9.36
CA CYS A 83 -18.13 20.65 -9.06
C CYS A 83 -17.91 21.13 -7.63
N LYS A 84 -18.65 22.11 -7.16
CA LYS A 84 -18.59 22.61 -5.77
C LYS A 84 -18.91 21.51 -4.77
N GLN A 85 -19.95 20.73 -5.03
CA GLN A 85 -20.31 19.59 -4.17
C GLN A 85 -19.19 18.54 -4.11
N ALA A 86 -18.62 18.17 -5.25
CA ALA A 86 -17.52 17.21 -5.33
C ALA A 86 -16.29 17.66 -4.54
N ILE A 87 -15.91 18.94 -4.67
CA ILE A 87 -14.79 19.53 -3.90
C ILE A 87 -15.09 19.48 -2.41
N THR A 88 -16.28 19.90 -1.99
CA THR A 88 -16.67 19.91 -0.58
C THR A 88 -16.66 18.50 0.02
N GLU A 89 -17.17 17.51 -0.72
CA GLU A 89 -17.16 16.10 -0.27
C GLU A 89 -15.74 15.55 -0.19
N TYR A 90 -14.89 15.85 -1.16
CA TYR A 90 -13.49 15.44 -1.16
C TYR A 90 -12.73 16.03 0.04
N ASP A 91 -12.92 17.30 0.34
CA ASP A 91 -12.31 17.98 1.49
C ASP A 91 -12.78 17.38 2.81
N LYS A 92 -14.08 17.09 2.93
CA LYS A 92 -14.64 16.41 4.12
C LYS A 92 -14.00 15.03 4.34
N LEU A 93 -13.85 14.23 3.29
CA LEU A 93 -13.21 12.92 3.37
C LEU A 93 -11.73 13.03 3.77
N ASN A 94 -11.01 14.05 3.28
CA ASN A 94 -9.63 14.31 3.73
C ASN A 94 -9.55 14.63 5.23
N VAL A 95 -10.46 15.44 5.74
CA VAL A 95 -10.52 15.76 7.18
C VAL A 95 -10.79 14.49 7.99
N GLU A 96 -11.76 13.68 7.59
CA GLU A 96 -12.10 12.41 8.24
C GLU A 96 -10.90 11.44 8.24
N LEU A 97 -10.19 11.33 7.13
CA LEU A 97 -8.99 10.52 6.99
C LEU A 97 -7.90 10.97 7.96
N ARG A 98 -7.63 12.27 8.07
CA ARG A 98 -6.64 12.82 8.99
C ARG A 98 -7.01 12.65 10.47
N GLN A 99 -8.28 12.76 10.80
CA GLN A 99 -8.78 12.49 12.16
C GLN A 99 -8.60 11.01 12.53
N LEU A 100 -8.91 10.12 11.60
CA LEU A 100 -8.69 8.68 11.78
C LEU A 100 -7.20 8.38 12.01
N GLU A 101 -6.30 8.89 11.16
CA GLU A 101 -4.85 8.73 11.32
C GLU A 101 -4.38 9.24 12.68
N SER A 102 -4.77 10.44 13.06
CA SER A 102 -4.43 11.04 14.37
C SER A 102 -4.87 10.15 15.53
N THR A 103 -6.08 9.60 15.47
CA THR A 103 -6.62 8.69 16.49
C THR A 103 -5.73 7.44 16.64
N TYR A 104 -5.30 6.84 15.53
CA TYR A 104 -4.44 5.66 15.57
C TYR A 104 -3.01 5.98 15.98
N HIS A 105 -2.47 7.14 15.60
CA HIS A 105 -1.16 7.58 16.09
C HIS A 105 -1.16 7.72 17.61
N GLN A 106 -2.24 8.26 18.21
CA GLN A 106 -2.39 8.33 19.67
C GLN A 106 -2.45 6.92 20.30
N LYS A 107 -3.22 5.99 19.72
CA LYS A 107 -3.26 4.60 20.20
C LYS A 107 -1.89 3.92 20.13
N MET A 108 -1.13 4.14 19.04
CA MET A 108 0.23 3.60 18.90
C MET A 108 1.18 4.15 19.96
N MET A 109 1.13 5.46 20.24
CA MET A 109 1.95 6.11 21.27
C MET A 109 1.60 5.66 22.70
N GLN A 110 0.42 5.08 22.92
CA GLN A 110 0.06 4.42 24.20
C GLN A 110 0.69 3.03 24.34
N GLN A 111 1.12 2.41 23.25
CA GLN A 111 1.66 1.05 23.24
C GLN A 111 3.19 0.98 23.19
N ILE A 112 3.81 1.95 22.51
CA ILE A 112 5.27 2.04 22.32
C ILE A 112 5.70 3.52 22.43
N PRO A 113 6.99 3.79 22.68
CA PRO A 113 7.49 5.17 22.77
C PRO A 113 7.18 6.02 21.53
N ALA A 114 6.83 7.29 21.74
CA ALA A 114 6.51 8.21 20.65
C ALA A 114 7.66 8.35 19.61
N SER A 115 8.91 8.29 20.04
CA SER A 115 10.07 8.28 19.15
C SER A 115 10.05 7.08 18.20
N LYS A 116 9.66 5.91 18.68
CA LYS A 116 9.50 4.70 17.85
C LYS A 116 8.34 4.85 16.88
N VAL A 117 7.20 5.40 17.32
CA VAL A 117 6.07 5.69 16.41
C VAL A 117 6.51 6.65 15.30
N PHE A 118 7.28 7.67 15.62
CA PHE A 118 7.83 8.59 14.63
C PHE A 118 8.71 7.88 13.58
N ASP A 119 9.60 6.99 14.01
CA ASP A 119 10.43 6.20 13.10
C ASP A 119 9.59 5.25 12.23
N VAL A 120 8.54 4.65 12.79
CA VAL A 120 7.57 3.81 12.06
C VAL A 120 6.88 4.60 10.96
N LEU A 121 6.34 5.77 11.26
CA LEU A 121 5.66 6.62 10.27
C LEU A 121 6.61 7.06 9.15
N ARG A 122 7.87 7.39 9.48
CA ARG A 122 8.90 7.70 8.48
C ARG A 122 9.21 6.49 7.59
N ALA A 123 9.32 5.29 8.19
CA ALA A 123 9.58 4.06 7.46
C ALA A 123 8.42 3.72 6.52
N GLU A 124 7.17 3.82 6.98
CA GLU A 124 5.97 3.62 6.15
C GLU A 124 5.96 4.57 4.94
N HIS A 125 6.18 5.88 5.16
CA HIS A 125 6.29 6.85 4.08
C HIS A 125 7.41 6.51 3.07
N ARG A 126 8.55 6.02 3.55
CA ARG A 126 9.67 5.61 2.69
C ARG A 126 9.30 4.39 1.86
N PHE A 127 8.67 3.39 2.48
CA PHE A 127 8.20 2.19 1.79
C PHE A 127 7.23 2.54 0.65
N HIS A 128 6.21 3.34 0.92
CA HIS A 128 5.25 3.78 -0.09
C HIS A 128 5.91 4.51 -1.26
N ARG A 129 6.86 5.42 -1.00
CA ARG A 129 7.61 6.09 -2.07
C ARG A 129 8.42 5.14 -2.93
N GLN A 130 9.04 4.11 -2.33
CA GLN A 130 9.81 3.10 -3.05
C GLN A 130 8.89 2.22 -3.92
N ALA A 131 7.76 1.78 -3.36
CA ALA A 131 6.75 1.00 -4.08
C ALA A 131 6.22 1.77 -5.31
N MET A 132 5.88 3.04 -5.16
CA MET A 132 5.41 3.89 -6.26
C MET A 132 6.48 4.09 -7.35
N ARG A 133 7.76 4.25 -6.97
CA ARG A 133 8.87 4.32 -7.93
C ARG A 133 9.08 3.01 -8.68
N GLY A 134 8.93 1.88 -8.00
CA GLY A 134 9.01 0.55 -8.61
C GLY A 134 7.93 0.33 -9.66
N MET A 135 6.67 0.70 -9.35
CA MET A 135 5.54 0.61 -10.28
C MET A 135 5.73 1.49 -11.53
N ARG A 136 6.31 2.69 -11.39
CA ARG A 136 6.59 3.58 -12.52
C ARG A 136 7.68 3.03 -13.46
N LYS A 137 8.69 2.36 -12.91
CA LYS A 137 9.77 1.75 -13.72
C LYS A 137 9.34 0.47 -14.45
N GLY A 138 8.32 -0.21 -13.96
CA GLY A 138 7.79 -1.44 -14.56
C GLY A 138 6.68 -1.23 -15.60
N ARG A 139 6.28 0.02 -15.93
CA ARG A 139 5.37 0.30 -17.05
C ARG A 139 6.18 0.29 -18.35
N PRO A 140 5.86 -0.59 -19.31
CA PRO A 140 6.38 -0.44 -20.68
C PRO A 140 5.90 0.90 -21.25
N GLN A 141 6.81 1.62 -21.90
CA GLN A 141 6.49 2.82 -22.70
C GLN A 141 5.77 2.42 -23.96
#